data_c332a2388969efde1e1383ef4d7f7a94
#
_entry.id   c332a2388969efde1e1383ef4d7f7a94
#
_cell.length_a   1.000
_cell.length_b   1.000
_cell.length_c   1.000
_cell.angle_alpha   90.00
_cell.angle_beta   90.00
_cell.angle_gamma   90.00
#
_symmetry.space_group_name_H-M   'P 1'
#
loop_
_entity.id
_entity.type
_entity.pdbx_description
1 polymer ?
#
loop_
_entity_poly.entity_id
_entity_poly.type
_entity_poly.pdbx_seq_one_letter_code
_entity_poly.pdbx_strand_id
1 'polypeptide(L)'
;RMDVQVCIHTDTLNEAGFVEDTIAAIKGRTIHTFHTEGAGGGHAPDIIKICGEANVLPSSTNPTRPYTRNTLEEHLDMLMVCHHLDPKIPEDVAFAESRIRRETIAAEDILHDLGAFSIIASDSQAMGRVGEVITRTFQTAHKMKVQRGALPEDSARNDNHRLKRYIAKVTINPALAHGISSEVGSIETGKLADLVLWKPGFFGIRPELVVKGGSIVWAQMGDANASIPTPGPVHGRPMFGAFGKALAPSCLTFVSEAAMDADIQRQLGLERTCRAVMETRSVGKSGLKLNSALPEVSVDPQTYEVFADGELLTCEPAEVLPLAQRYLLL
;
A
#
# COMPACT_ATOMS: atom_id res chain seq x y z
N ARG A 1 15.25 -23.31 -4.29
CA ARG A 1 15.42 -23.16 -5.73
C ARG A 1 14.51 -22.11 -6.36
N MET A 2 13.35 -21.85 -5.79
CA MET A 2 12.50 -20.77 -6.26
C MET A 2 12.44 -19.71 -5.15
N ASP A 3 13.25 -18.70 -5.29
CA ASP A 3 13.24 -17.55 -4.40
C ASP A 3 12.21 -16.54 -4.91
N VAL A 4 10.93 -16.91 -4.79
CA VAL A 4 9.79 -16.07 -5.13
C VAL A 4 8.97 -15.81 -3.88
N GLN A 5 8.38 -14.62 -3.78
CA GLN A 5 7.54 -14.27 -2.64
C GLN A 5 6.27 -15.11 -2.63
N VAL A 6 5.88 -15.56 -1.45
CA VAL A 6 4.55 -16.09 -1.20
C VAL A 6 3.68 -14.94 -0.70
N CYS A 7 2.64 -14.67 -1.44
CA CYS A 7 1.63 -13.70 -1.06
C CYS A 7 0.35 -14.44 -0.68
N ILE A 8 -0.32 -13.94 0.36
CA ILE A 8 -1.61 -14.46 0.78
C ILE A 8 -2.57 -13.29 0.94
N HIS A 9 -3.76 -13.46 0.41
CA HIS A 9 -4.90 -12.71 0.88
C HIS A 9 -5.26 -13.25 2.26
N THR A 10 -5.21 -12.39 3.27
CA THR A 10 -5.56 -12.77 4.64
C THR A 10 -7.07 -12.89 4.80
N ASP A 11 -7.70 -13.27 3.74
CA ASP A 11 -9.12 -13.51 3.69
C ASP A 11 -9.42 -14.90 4.21
N THR A 12 -10.31 -14.98 5.15
CA THR A 12 -10.86 -16.24 5.59
C THR A 12 -12.32 -16.31 5.24
N LEU A 13 -12.57 -16.75 4.07
CA LEU A 13 -13.85 -17.37 3.76
C LEU A 13 -14.05 -18.65 4.59
N ASN A 14 -12.98 -19.15 5.18
CA ASN A 14 -13.02 -20.26 6.13
C ASN A 14 -13.08 -19.72 7.56
N GLU A 15 -14.27 -19.62 8.08
CA GLU A 15 -14.54 -19.17 9.45
C GLU A 15 -14.24 -20.24 10.52
N ALA A 16 -13.67 -21.36 10.13
CA ALA A 16 -13.41 -22.49 11.04
C ALA A 16 -12.08 -22.39 11.80
N GLY A 17 -11.25 -21.37 11.53
CA GLY A 17 -9.94 -21.19 12.14
C GLY A 17 -9.82 -19.90 12.96
N PHE A 18 -8.80 -19.85 13.78
CA PHE A 18 -8.38 -18.68 14.54
C PHE A 18 -7.12 -18.08 13.93
N VAL A 19 -6.83 -16.80 14.22
CA VAL A 19 -5.61 -16.15 13.70
C VAL A 19 -4.34 -16.88 14.15
N GLU A 20 -4.36 -17.47 15.32
CA GLU A 20 -3.26 -18.31 15.86
C GLU A 20 -2.97 -19.51 14.96
N ASP A 21 -3.99 -20.13 14.38
CA ASP A 21 -3.83 -21.24 13.42
C ASP A 21 -3.18 -20.76 12.13
N THR A 22 -3.53 -19.56 11.65
CA THR A 22 -2.90 -18.92 10.50
C THR A 22 -1.41 -18.64 10.77
N ILE A 23 -1.09 -18.06 11.92
CA ILE A 23 0.30 -17.79 12.35
C ILE A 23 1.08 -19.12 12.45
N ALA A 24 0.49 -20.15 13.08
CA ALA A 24 1.09 -21.48 13.18
C ALA A 24 1.34 -22.13 11.82
N ALA A 25 0.43 -21.96 10.86
CA ALA A 25 0.57 -22.49 9.50
C ALA A 25 1.70 -21.83 8.71
N ILE A 26 1.97 -20.55 8.95
CA ILE A 26 3.09 -19.81 8.35
C ILE A 26 4.44 -20.38 8.83
N LYS A 27 4.53 -20.88 10.07
CA LYS A 27 5.72 -21.52 10.65
C LYS A 27 6.97 -20.67 10.60
N GLY A 28 6.86 -19.38 10.89
CA GLY A 28 7.97 -18.44 10.88
C GLY A 28 8.59 -18.16 9.51
N ARG A 29 8.00 -18.64 8.42
CA ARG A 29 8.48 -18.36 7.06
C ARG A 29 8.06 -16.96 6.63
N THR A 30 8.92 -16.30 5.85
CA THR A 30 8.56 -15.01 5.25
C THR A 30 7.33 -15.13 4.37
N ILE A 31 6.38 -14.23 4.56
CA ILE A 31 5.15 -14.15 3.78
C ILE A 31 4.70 -12.68 3.66
N HIS A 32 4.23 -12.31 2.46
CA HIS A 32 3.57 -11.04 2.23
C HIS A 32 2.05 -11.23 2.38
N THR A 33 1.43 -10.46 3.25
CA THR A 33 0.00 -10.52 3.54
C THR A 33 -0.71 -9.28 2.98
N PHE A 34 -1.81 -9.49 2.23
CA PHE A 34 -2.68 -8.42 1.75
C PHE A 34 -3.86 -8.22 2.68
N HIS A 35 -4.44 -7.00 2.67
CA HIS A 35 -5.54 -6.55 3.53
C HIS A 35 -5.45 -7.09 4.97
N THR A 36 -4.25 -6.96 5.53
CA THR A 36 -3.91 -7.44 6.87
C THR A 36 -4.70 -6.73 7.99
N GLU A 37 -5.35 -5.63 7.67
CA GLU A 37 -6.29 -4.93 8.55
C GLU A 37 -7.59 -5.70 8.79
N GLY A 38 -7.88 -6.72 7.96
CA GLY A 38 -9.06 -7.57 8.09
C GLY A 38 -10.31 -7.08 7.38
N ALA A 39 -10.33 -5.84 6.90
CA ALA A 39 -11.50 -5.24 6.27
C ALA A 39 -11.79 -5.78 4.86
N GLY A 40 -10.89 -6.54 4.26
CA GLY A 40 -11.09 -7.20 2.97
C GLY A 40 -11.80 -8.54 3.04
N GLY A 41 -12.36 -8.95 4.18
CA GLY A 41 -13.04 -10.23 4.37
C GLY A 41 -12.23 -11.27 5.15
N GLY A 42 -11.12 -10.87 5.77
CA GLY A 42 -10.25 -11.75 6.53
C GLY A 42 -10.86 -12.29 7.83
N HIS A 43 -10.03 -12.91 8.68
CA HIS A 43 -10.39 -13.23 10.06
C HIS A 43 -10.74 -11.92 10.78
N ALA A 44 -11.94 -11.47 10.59
CA ALA A 44 -12.37 -10.31 11.31
C ALA A 44 -12.66 -10.69 12.77
N PRO A 45 -12.30 -9.81 13.67
CA PRO A 45 -11.52 -8.58 13.45
C PRO A 45 -10.03 -8.73 13.77
N ASP A 46 -9.60 -9.90 14.19
CA ASP A 46 -8.32 -10.07 14.90
C ASP A 46 -7.13 -10.42 13.99
N ILE A 47 -7.33 -10.58 12.69
CA ILE A 47 -6.23 -10.80 11.72
C ILE A 47 -5.18 -9.68 11.76
N ILE A 48 -5.56 -8.48 12.18
CA ILE A 48 -4.65 -7.33 12.31
C ILE A 48 -3.47 -7.64 13.25
N LYS A 49 -3.60 -8.60 14.16
CA LYS A 49 -2.56 -9.07 15.08
C LYS A 49 -1.29 -9.49 14.35
N ILE A 50 -1.40 -10.07 13.14
CA ILE A 50 -0.24 -10.56 12.41
C ILE A 50 0.70 -9.45 11.92
N CYS A 51 0.29 -8.19 11.97
CA CYS A 51 1.20 -7.08 11.66
C CYS A 51 2.33 -6.94 12.71
N GLY A 52 2.20 -7.55 13.88
CA GLY A 52 3.23 -7.67 14.90
C GLY A 52 4.25 -8.80 14.67
N GLU A 53 4.04 -9.69 13.69
CA GLU A 53 4.92 -10.83 13.44
C GLU A 53 6.17 -10.46 12.64
N ALA A 54 7.35 -10.92 13.09
CA ALA A 54 8.65 -10.57 12.52
C ALA A 54 8.87 -11.09 11.09
N ASN A 55 8.23 -12.19 10.73
CA ASN A 55 8.31 -12.84 9.42
C ASN A 55 7.18 -12.44 8.47
N VAL A 56 6.23 -11.65 8.92
CA VAL A 56 5.12 -11.15 8.11
C VAL A 56 5.48 -9.79 7.52
N LEU A 57 5.25 -9.62 6.22
CA LEU A 57 5.40 -8.36 5.50
C LEU A 57 3.99 -7.80 5.24
N PRO A 58 3.43 -7.03 6.20
CA PRO A 58 2.01 -6.70 6.16
C PRO A 58 1.74 -5.54 5.22
N SER A 59 0.75 -5.72 4.35
CA SER A 59 0.15 -4.63 3.59
C SER A 59 -1.33 -4.47 3.94
N SER A 60 -1.77 -3.24 3.93
CA SER A 60 -3.17 -2.90 4.00
C SER A 60 -3.66 -2.26 2.72
N THR A 61 -4.96 -2.15 2.55
CA THR A 61 -5.58 -1.66 1.32
C THR A 61 -6.10 -0.24 1.46
N ASN A 62 -6.16 0.49 0.34
CA ASN A 62 -6.52 1.90 0.38
C ASN A 62 -7.99 2.22 0.68
N PRO A 63 -8.99 1.34 0.47
CA PRO A 63 -10.39 1.70 0.75
C PRO A 63 -10.68 2.06 2.20
N THR A 64 -10.00 1.42 3.17
CA THR A 64 -10.18 1.69 4.60
C THR A 64 -9.50 2.97 5.07
N ARG A 65 -8.66 3.60 4.22
CA ARG A 65 -7.81 4.71 4.62
C ARG A 65 -8.00 5.99 3.82
N PRO A 66 -7.75 7.11 4.51
CA PRO A 66 -7.79 7.25 5.98
C PRO A 66 -9.20 7.00 6.51
N TYR A 67 -9.31 6.66 7.79
CA TYR A 67 -10.61 6.58 8.46
C TYR A 67 -11.31 7.95 8.42
N THR A 68 -12.47 7.98 7.77
CA THR A 68 -13.32 9.18 7.61
C THR A 68 -14.72 8.87 8.11
N ARG A 69 -15.58 9.87 8.18
CA ARG A 69 -16.99 9.70 8.56
C ARG A 69 -17.73 8.70 7.69
N ASN A 70 -17.35 8.59 6.41
CA ASN A 70 -18.03 7.73 5.44
C ASN A 70 -17.36 6.37 5.23
N THR A 71 -16.15 6.17 5.77
CA THR A 71 -15.37 4.96 5.46
C THR A 71 -16.10 3.67 5.82
N LEU A 72 -16.78 3.66 6.97
CA LEU A 72 -17.51 2.47 7.43
C LEU A 72 -18.63 2.09 6.45
N GLU A 73 -19.49 3.04 6.12
CA GLU A 73 -20.62 2.83 5.20
C GLU A 73 -20.15 2.46 3.80
N GLU A 74 -19.19 3.23 3.25
CA GLU A 74 -18.62 2.94 1.94
C GLU A 74 -18.02 1.54 1.86
N HIS A 75 -17.37 1.10 2.93
CA HIS A 75 -16.71 -0.20 2.94
C HIS A 75 -17.70 -1.34 3.12
N LEU A 76 -18.76 -1.15 3.92
CA LEU A 76 -19.87 -2.10 4.00
C LEU A 76 -20.53 -2.28 2.63
N ASP A 77 -20.86 -1.18 1.94
CA ASP A 77 -21.43 -1.23 0.59
C ASP A 77 -20.51 -1.96 -0.40
N MET A 78 -19.22 -1.67 -0.35
CA MET A 78 -18.22 -2.37 -1.19
C MET A 78 -18.17 -3.86 -0.89
N LEU A 79 -18.17 -4.26 0.37
CA LEU A 79 -18.18 -5.67 0.78
C LEU A 79 -19.43 -6.37 0.27
N MET A 80 -20.61 -5.77 0.47
CA MET A 80 -21.88 -6.31 -0.01
C MET A 80 -21.83 -6.57 -1.52
N VAL A 81 -21.37 -5.59 -2.31
CA VAL A 81 -21.29 -5.71 -3.77
C VAL A 81 -20.25 -6.75 -4.20
N CYS A 82 -19.04 -6.71 -3.63
CA CYS A 82 -17.94 -7.59 -4.06
C CYS A 82 -18.15 -9.05 -3.68
N HIS A 83 -18.87 -9.30 -2.59
CA HIS A 83 -19.20 -10.67 -2.14
C HIS A 83 -20.59 -11.15 -2.58
N HIS A 84 -21.28 -10.39 -3.45
CA HIS A 84 -22.61 -10.73 -3.96
C HIS A 84 -23.65 -10.93 -2.86
N LEU A 85 -23.57 -10.14 -1.79
CA LEU A 85 -24.50 -10.17 -0.67
C LEU A 85 -25.75 -9.33 -0.98
N ASP A 86 -26.88 -9.71 -0.39
CA ASP A 86 -28.16 -8.98 -0.57
C ASP A 86 -28.49 -8.19 0.71
N PRO A 87 -28.61 -6.85 0.63
CA PRO A 87 -28.95 -6.02 1.79
C PRO A 87 -30.36 -6.28 2.35
N LYS A 88 -31.18 -7.08 1.66
CA LYS A 88 -32.49 -7.51 2.15
C LYS A 88 -32.45 -8.79 2.97
N ILE A 89 -31.31 -9.48 2.98
CA ILE A 89 -31.09 -10.71 3.74
C ILE A 89 -30.37 -10.36 5.04
N PRO A 90 -31.00 -10.51 6.22
CA PRO A 90 -30.38 -10.13 7.49
C PRO A 90 -29.07 -10.83 7.78
N GLU A 91 -28.92 -12.08 7.35
CA GLU A 91 -27.71 -12.88 7.53
C GLU A 91 -26.55 -12.32 6.70
N ASP A 92 -26.79 -11.84 5.50
CA ASP A 92 -25.79 -11.20 4.65
C ASP A 92 -25.33 -9.87 5.26
N VAL A 93 -26.27 -9.08 5.77
CA VAL A 93 -25.96 -7.83 6.48
C VAL A 93 -25.14 -8.12 7.73
N ALA A 94 -25.54 -9.09 8.56
CA ALA A 94 -24.81 -9.47 9.74
C ALA A 94 -23.39 -9.97 9.43
N PHE A 95 -23.23 -10.70 8.33
CA PHE A 95 -21.92 -11.12 7.84
C PHE A 95 -21.05 -9.90 7.50
N ALA A 96 -21.55 -8.97 6.70
CA ALA A 96 -20.82 -7.77 6.32
C ALA A 96 -20.42 -6.93 7.55
N GLU A 97 -21.35 -6.70 8.47
CA GLU A 97 -21.10 -5.97 9.71
C GLU A 97 -20.13 -6.68 10.66
N SER A 98 -20.04 -8.00 10.59
CA SER A 98 -19.03 -8.75 11.36
C SER A 98 -17.60 -8.51 10.86
N ARG A 99 -17.42 -8.10 9.60
CA ARG A 99 -16.12 -7.90 8.94
C ARG A 99 -15.64 -6.46 9.01
N ILE A 100 -16.55 -5.50 8.88
CA ILE A 100 -16.21 -4.08 8.77
C ILE A 100 -16.45 -3.42 10.14
N ARG A 101 -15.34 -3.03 10.79
CA ARG A 101 -15.37 -2.49 12.16
C ARG A 101 -14.61 -1.17 12.22
N ARG A 102 -15.24 -0.16 12.81
CA ARG A 102 -14.61 1.15 13.00
C ARG A 102 -13.36 1.08 13.89
N GLU A 103 -13.38 0.18 14.87
CA GLU A 103 -12.27 -0.02 15.81
C GLU A 103 -11.01 -0.46 15.07
N THR A 104 -11.13 -1.44 14.18
CA THR A 104 -10.02 -1.94 13.36
C THR A 104 -9.55 -0.90 12.35
N ILE A 105 -10.48 -0.19 11.70
CA ILE A 105 -10.18 0.88 10.74
C ILE A 105 -9.43 2.04 11.43
N ALA A 106 -9.86 2.42 12.63
CA ALA A 106 -9.20 3.48 13.40
C ALA A 106 -7.78 3.06 13.83
N ALA A 107 -7.63 1.82 14.30
CA ALA A 107 -6.34 1.27 14.71
C ALA A 107 -5.37 1.14 13.52
N GLU A 108 -5.86 0.81 12.33
CA GLU A 108 -5.07 0.71 11.11
C GLU A 108 -4.31 2.01 10.80
N ASP A 109 -4.98 3.17 10.86
CA ASP A 109 -4.33 4.46 10.62
C ASP A 109 -3.16 4.69 11.59
N ILE A 110 -3.34 4.33 12.87
CA ILE A 110 -2.31 4.47 13.91
C ILE A 110 -1.17 3.49 13.67
N LEU A 111 -1.46 2.22 13.36
CA LEU A 111 -0.44 1.22 13.08
C LEU A 111 0.39 1.56 11.84
N HIS A 112 -0.20 2.26 10.87
CA HIS A 112 0.56 2.85 9.77
C HIS A 112 1.53 3.91 10.24
N ASP A 113 1.10 4.79 11.11
CA ASP A 113 1.93 5.89 11.63
C ASP A 113 3.04 5.39 12.57
N LEU A 114 2.78 4.33 13.33
CA LEU A 114 3.78 3.61 14.12
C LEU A 114 4.79 2.83 13.26
N GLY A 115 4.48 2.55 12.00
CA GLY A 115 5.32 1.75 11.12
C GLY A 115 5.15 0.24 11.31
N ALA A 116 4.03 -0.20 11.88
CA ALA A 116 3.67 -1.60 12.01
C ALA A 116 3.13 -2.18 10.70
N PHE A 117 2.31 -1.45 9.97
CA PHE A 117 2.00 -1.75 8.57
C PHE A 117 3.12 -1.24 7.67
N SER A 118 3.68 -2.13 6.86
CA SER A 118 4.91 -1.84 6.11
C SER A 118 4.66 -1.43 4.67
N ILE A 119 3.53 -1.83 4.09
CA ILE A 119 3.19 -1.65 2.68
C ILE A 119 1.74 -1.19 2.57
N ILE A 120 1.44 -0.47 1.49
CA ILE A 120 0.09 -0.08 1.11
C ILE A 120 -0.20 -0.62 -0.28
N ALA A 121 -1.29 -1.36 -0.44
CA ALA A 121 -1.76 -1.95 -1.68
C ALA A 121 -3.07 -1.32 -2.14
N SER A 122 -3.49 -1.63 -3.36
CA SER A 122 -4.72 -1.08 -3.94
C SER A 122 -5.93 -1.97 -3.80
N ASP A 123 -5.73 -3.28 -3.77
CA ASP A 123 -6.79 -4.28 -3.90
C ASP A 123 -7.67 -4.06 -5.16
N SER A 124 -7.04 -3.77 -6.28
CA SER A 124 -7.68 -3.18 -7.47
C SER A 124 -8.70 -4.08 -8.17
N GLN A 125 -8.63 -5.40 -7.95
CA GLN A 125 -9.53 -6.35 -8.61
C GLN A 125 -10.77 -6.69 -7.78
N ALA A 126 -10.79 -6.34 -6.51
CA ALA A 126 -11.92 -6.55 -5.63
C ALA A 126 -12.31 -5.23 -4.96
N MET A 127 -12.16 -5.07 -3.68
CA MET A 127 -12.64 -3.90 -2.93
C MET A 127 -11.69 -2.69 -3.00
N GLY A 128 -10.91 -2.50 -4.08
CA GLY A 128 -9.86 -1.49 -4.12
C GLY A 128 -9.97 -0.44 -5.23
N ARG A 129 -9.13 0.61 -5.10
CA ARG A 129 -9.09 1.76 -6.01
C ARG A 129 -7.65 2.11 -6.35
N VAL A 130 -7.12 1.53 -7.43
CA VAL A 130 -5.70 1.69 -7.83
C VAL A 130 -5.30 3.16 -8.01
N GLY A 131 -6.17 3.99 -8.57
CA GLY A 131 -5.89 5.42 -8.81
C GLY A 131 -5.79 6.27 -7.54
N GLU A 132 -6.23 5.77 -6.40
CA GLU A 132 -6.28 6.53 -5.15
C GLU A 132 -5.18 6.14 -4.14
N VAL A 133 -4.38 5.11 -4.42
CA VAL A 133 -3.39 4.58 -3.46
C VAL A 133 -2.47 5.68 -2.93
N ILE A 134 -1.85 6.44 -3.83
CA ILE A 134 -0.88 7.48 -3.44
C ILE A 134 -1.57 8.61 -2.66
N THR A 135 -2.68 9.10 -3.17
CA THR A 135 -3.43 10.19 -2.52
C THR A 135 -3.87 9.80 -1.12
N ARG A 136 -4.51 8.63 -0.95
CA ARG A 136 -4.97 8.14 0.34
C ARG A 136 -3.83 7.85 1.31
N THR A 137 -2.70 7.36 0.82
CA THR A 137 -1.49 7.18 1.63
C THR A 137 -1.07 8.48 2.31
N PHE A 138 -0.97 9.57 1.56
CA PHE A 138 -0.55 10.86 2.13
C PHE A 138 -1.66 11.58 2.89
N GLN A 139 -2.92 11.32 2.58
CA GLN A 139 -4.04 11.78 3.41
C GLN A 139 -4.06 11.09 4.77
N THR A 140 -3.72 9.80 4.83
CA THR A 140 -3.52 9.09 6.11
C THR A 140 -2.39 9.72 6.92
N ALA A 141 -1.22 9.95 6.29
CA ALA A 141 -0.11 10.63 6.94
C ALA A 141 -0.48 12.02 7.47
N HIS A 142 -1.26 12.78 6.70
CA HIS A 142 -1.75 14.09 7.11
C HIS A 142 -2.70 14.00 8.31
N LYS A 143 -3.67 13.08 8.26
CA LYS A 143 -4.59 12.84 9.38
C LYS A 143 -3.82 12.50 10.65
N MET A 144 -2.85 11.60 10.56
CA MET A 144 -2.03 11.21 11.70
C MET A 144 -1.22 12.38 12.26
N LYS A 145 -0.67 13.24 11.41
CA LYS A 145 -0.02 14.47 11.87
C LYS A 145 -1.00 15.37 12.65
N VAL A 146 -2.21 15.58 12.14
CA VAL A 146 -3.20 16.43 12.77
C VAL A 146 -3.65 15.90 14.13
N GLN A 147 -3.85 14.59 14.24
CA GLN A 147 -4.42 13.97 15.43
C GLN A 147 -3.37 13.54 16.46
N ARG A 148 -2.16 13.17 16.01
CA ARG A 148 -1.10 12.65 16.87
C ARG A 148 0.11 13.58 17.03
N GLY A 149 0.15 14.70 16.29
CA GLY A 149 1.28 15.63 16.32
C GLY A 149 2.49 15.15 15.51
N ALA A 150 3.65 15.76 15.76
CA ALA A 150 4.92 15.40 15.13
C ALA A 150 5.43 14.05 15.65
N LEU A 151 6.12 13.29 14.79
CA LEU A 151 6.88 12.13 15.25
C LEU A 151 8.13 12.57 16.01
N PRO A 152 8.66 11.74 16.93
CA PRO A 152 9.89 12.10 17.67
C PRO A 152 11.09 12.41 16.76
N GLU A 153 11.15 11.80 15.58
CA GLU A 153 12.21 11.97 14.59
C GLU A 153 11.98 13.16 13.64
N ASP A 154 10.79 13.74 13.65
CA ASP A 154 10.49 14.95 12.91
C ASP A 154 10.97 16.19 13.67
N SER A 155 10.98 17.34 13.00
CA SER A 155 11.40 18.60 13.61
C SER A 155 10.27 19.62 13.57
N ALA A 156 10.44 20.73 14.29
CA ALA A 156 9.50 21.86 14.21
C ALA A 156 9.43 22.50 12.81
N ARG A 157 10.37 22.15 11.92
CA ARG A 157 10.51 22.74 10.58
C ARG A 157 10.07 21.79 9.44
N ASN A 158 10.00 20.50 9.70
CA ASN A 158 9.65 19.52 8.66
C ASN A 158 9.05 18.24 9.25
N ASP A 159 8.32 17.51 8.41
CA ASP A 159 7.74 16.20 8.64
C ASP A 159 8.45 15.12 7.82
N ASN A 160 9.75 15.28 7.57
CA ASN A 160 10.49 14.44 6.63
C ASN A 160 10.56 12.98 7.05
N HIS A 161 10.59 12.68 8.35
CA HIS A 161 10.62 11.29 8.80
C HIS A 161 9.27 10.61 8.50
N ARG A 162 8.14 11.23 8.87
CA ARG A 162 6.81 10.71 8.54
C ARG A 162 6.63 10.55 7.03
N LEU A 163 7.00 11.56 6.24
CA LEU A 163 6.89 11.48 4.78
C LEU A 163 7.70 10.30 4.21
N LYS A 164 8.95 10.13 4.64
CA LYS A 164 9.79 9.00 4.21
C LYS A 164 9.19 7.65 4.62
N ARG A 165 8.60 7.56 5.82
CA ARG A 165 7.90 6.36 6.29
C ARG A 165 6.76 5.99 5.34
N TYR A 166 5.93 6.95 4.94
CA TYR A 166 4.81 6.70 4.04
C TYR A 166 5.24 6.51 2.57
N ILE A 167 6.27 7.20 2.10
CA ILE A 167 6.87 6.93 0.78
C ILE A 167 7.39 5.50 0.70
N ALA A 168 8.08 5.03 1.73
CA ALA A 168 8.64 3.68 1.75
C ALA A 168 7.57 2.58 1.56
N LYS A 169 6.34 2.81 2.03
CA LYS A 169 5.23 1.85 1.92
C LYS A 169 4.77 1.60 0.48
N VAL A 170 5.02 2.52 -0.43
CA VAL A 170 4.60 2.45 -1.84
C VAL A 170 5.79 2.40 -2.81
N THR A 171 7.02 2.30 -2.30
CA THR A 171 8.23 2.28 -3.10
C THR A 171 9.17 1.14 -2.68
N ILE A 172 10.09 1.40 -1.75
CA ILE A 172 11.16 0.46 -1.41
C ILE A 172 10.64 -0.78 -0.66
N ASN A 173 9.64 -0.66 0.20
CA ASN A 173 9.16 -1.81 0.97
C ASN A 173 8.47 -2.88 0.12
N PRO A 174 7.54 -2.55 -0.81
CA PRO A 174 7.05 -3.55 -1.75
C PRO A 174 8.16 -4.11 -2.65
N ALA A 175 9.17 -3.31 -3.03
CA ALA A 175 10.29 -3.79 -3.83
C ALA A 175 11.15 -4.81 -3.05
N LEU A 176 11.40 -4.58 -1.77
CA LEU A 176 12.06 -5.54 -0.87
C LEU A 176 11.22 -6.81 -0.70
N ALA A 177 9.93 -6.66 -0.41
CA ALA A 177 9.02 -7.79 -0.22
C ALA A 177 8.97 -8.72 -1.44
N HIS A 178 9.05 -8.17 -2.65
CA HIS A 178 8.97 -8.93 -3.90
C HIS A 178 10.34 -9.27 -4.51
N GLY A 179 11.45 -8.95 -3.84
CA GLY A 179 12.78 -9.30 -4.29
C GLY A 179 13.25 -8.57 -5.55
N ILE A 180 12.76 -7.37 -5.77
CA ILE A 180 13.05 -6.54 -6.95
C ILE A 180 13.76 -5.22 -6.60
N SER A 181 14.19 -5.08 -5.37
CA SER A 181 14.78 -3.85 -4.85
C SER A 181 16.16 -3.51 -5.42
N SER A 182 16.82 -4.46 -6.07
CA SER A 182 18.04 -4.22 -6.86
C SER A 182 17.80 -3.37 -8.11
N GLU A 183 16.59 -3.40 -8.64
CA GLU A 183 16.24 -2.75 -9.91
C GLU A 183 15.36 -1.52 -9.72
N VAL A 184 14.51 -1.50 -8.69
CA VAL A 184 13.49 -0.46 -8.46
C VAL A 184 13.28 -0.15 -6.97
N GLY A 185 12.47 0.85 -6.66
CA GLY A 185 11.98 1.15 -5.30
C GLY A 185 12.75 2.26 -4.60
N SER A 186 13.92 2.66 -5.09
CA SER A 186 14.70 3.77 -4.52
C SER A 186 15.46 4.51 -5.62
N ILE A 187 15.87 5.75 -5.31
CA ILE A 187 16.68 6.58 -6.22
C ILE A 187 18.16 6.28 -5.92
N GLU A 188 18.71 5.34 -6.63
CA GLU A 188 20.11 4.89 -6.50
C GLU A 188 20.72 4.65 -7.88
N THR A 189 22.02 4.89 -8.02
CA THR A 189 22.75 4.60 -9.25
C THR A 189 22.68 3.12 -9.58
N GLY A 190 22.35 2.80 -10.83
CA GLY A 190 22.22 1.43 -11.32
C GLY A 190 20.78 0.91 -11.37
N LYS A 191 19.84 1.55 -10.67
CA LYS A 191 18.42 1.20 -10.75
C LYS A 191 17.70 1.92 -11.88
N LEU A 192 16.53 1.41 -12.27
CA LEU A 192 15.69 2.07 -13.26
C LEU A 192 15.36 3.50 -12.83
N ALA A 193 15.46 4.41 -13.77
CA ALA A 193 15.07 5.81 -13.55
C ALA A 193 13.54 5.96 -13.60
N ASP A 194 12.88 5.37 -12.59
CA ASP A 194 11.45 5.49 -12.34
C ASP A 194 11.23 6.61 -11.31
N LEU A 195 10.86 7.79 -11.79
CA LEU A 195 10.85 9.01 -11.00
C LEU A 195 9.51 9.72 -11.10
N VAL A 196 9.10 10.36 -10.02
CA VAL A 196 7.94 11.24 -10.00
C VAL A 196 8.36 12.61 -9.49
N LEU A 197 8.08 13.65 -10.27
CA LEU A 197 8.29 15.03 -9.87
C LEU A 197 6.99 15.62 -9.32
N TRP A 198 7.11 16.30 -8.19
CA TRP A 198 5.99 16.94 -7.51
C TRP A 198 6.29 18.42 -7.28
N LYS A 199 5.28 19.27 -7.45
CA LYS A 199 5.28 20.55 -6.76
C LYS A 199 5.01 20.30 -5.28
N PRO A 200 5.77 20.93 -4.35
CA PRO A 200 5.61 20.68 -2.92
C PRO A 200 4.16 20.80 -2.42
N GLY A 201 3.42 21.81 -2.90
CA GLY A 201 2.01 22.02 -2.55
C GLY A 201 1.04 20.93 -3.01
N PHE A 202 1.46 20.06 -3.94
CA PHE A 202 0.66 18.96 -4.49
C PHE A 202 1.34 17.60 -4.33
N PHE A 203 2.29 17.50 -3.41
CA PHE A 203 3.00 16.27 -3.14
C PHE A 203 2.03 15.14 -2.75
N GLY A 204 2.16 13.99 -3.43
CA GLY A 204 1.28 12.85 -3.21
C GLY A 204 -0.13 12.97 -3.82
N ILE A 205 -0.50 14.13 -4.35
CA ILE A 205 -1.84 14.39 -4.90
C ILE A 205 -1.82 14.45 -6.43
N ARG A 206 -0.97 15.33 -6.97
CA ARG A 206 -0.89 15.56 -8.42
C ARG A 206 0.55 15.73 -8.86
N PRO A 207 1.14 14.75 -9.56
CA PRO A 207 2.49 14.87 -10.09
C PRO A 207 2.56 15.92 -11.20
N GLU A 208 3.72 16.53 -11.38
CA GLU A 208 4.03 17.36 -12.55
C GLU A 208 4.47 16.48 -13.73
N LEU A 209 5.26 15.43 -13.41
CA LEU A 209 5.91 14.58 -14.39
C LEU A 209 6.14 13.20 -13.82
N VAL A 210 5.93 12.20 -14.66
CA VAL A 210 6.30 10.80 -14.36
C VAL A 210 7.29 10.31 -15.41
N VAL A 211 8.40 9.82 -14.93
CA VAL A 211 9.46 9.21 -15.74
C VAL A 211 9.47 7.71 -15.46
N LYS A 212 9.55 6.90 -16.50
CA LYS A 212 9.65 5.46 -16.47
C LYS A 212 10.86 5.00 -17.28
N GLY A 213 11.82 4.35 -16.63
CA GLY A 213 13.06 3.92 -17.30
C GLY A 213 13.81 5.05 -18.00
N GLY A 214 13.78 6.28 -17.47
CA GLY A 214 14.39 7.47 -18.05
C GLY A 214 13.56 8.19 -19.11
N SER A 215 12.38 7.66 -19.50
CA SER A 215 11.51 8.29 -20.49
C SER A 215 10.28 8.93 -19.83
N ILE A 216 9.90 10.13 -20.29
CA ILE A 216 8.69 10.80 -19.79
C ILE A 216 7.46 10.06 -20.31
N VAL A 217 6.69 9.48 -19.39
CA VAL A 217 5.48 8.70 -19.70
C VAL A 217 4.19 9.45 -19.42
N TRP A 218 4.24 10.45 -18.55
CA TRP A 218 3.11 11.31 -18.22
C TRP A 218 3.58 12.68 -17.78
N ALA A 219 2.89 13.72 -18.21
CA ALA A 219 3.16 15.08 -17.77
C ALA A 219 1.88 15.92 -17.80
N GLN A 220 1.89 17.02 -17.04
CA GLN A 220 0.88 18.06 -17.20
C GLN A 220 1.20 18.90 -18.43
N MET A 221 0.20 19.14 -19.26
CA MET A 221 0.30 20.05 -20.41
C MET A 221 -0.95 20.91 -20.51
N GLY A 222 -0.77 22.12 -21.06
CA GLY A 222 -1.86 22.94 -21.52
C GLY A 222 -2.46 22.41 -22.84
N ASP A 223 -2.99 23.30 -23.66
CA ASP A 223 -3.46 22.94 -24.99
C ASP A 223 -2.29 22.46 -25.86
N ALA A 224 -2.38 21.21 -26.31
CA ALA A 224 -1.30 20.60 -27.11
C ALA A 224 -1.04 21.26 -28.45
N ASN A 225 -2.02 22.00 -29.00
CA ASN A 225 -1.92 22.66 -30.26
C ASN A 225 -1.64 24.19 -30.14
N ALA A 226 -1.49 24.70 -28.92
CA ALA A 226 -1.21 26.10 -28.71
C ALA A 226 0.22 26.43 -29.15
N SER A 227 0.39 27.51 -29.90
CA SER A 227 1.70 28.03 -30.31
C SER A 227 2.42 28.80 -29.18
N ILE A 228 1.69 29.13 -28.12
CA ILE A 228 2.21 29.78 -26.91
C ILE A 228 1.65 29.03 -25.66
N PRO A 229 2.33 29.15 -24.52
CA PRO A 229 1.80 28.58 -23.26
C PRO A 229 0.43 29.16 -22.94
N THR A 230 -0.53 28.27 -22.64
CA THR A 230 -1.87 28.68 -22.22
C THR A 230 -1.99 28.63 -20.70
N PRO A 231 -2.71 29.58 -20.07
CA PRO A 231 -2.90 29.59 -18.62
C PRO A 231 -3.76 28.43 -18.10
N GLY A 232 -4.51 27.81 -18.98
CA GLY A 232 -5.36 26.64 -18.63
C GLY A 232 -6.35 26.31 -19.76
N PRO A 233 -7.03 25.18 -19.70
CA PRO A 233 -6.87 24.14 -18.66
C PRO A 233 -5.57 23.34 -18.82
N VAL A 234 -4.99 22.90 -17.69
CA VAL A 234 -3.82 22.02 -17.67
C VAL A 234 -4.28 20.60 -17.34
N HIS A 235 -4.00 19.68 -18.23
CA HIS A 235 -4.39 18.27 -18.08
C HIS A 235 -3.16 17.37 -17.96
N GLY A 236 -3.27 16.31 -17.16
CA GLY A 236 -2.32 15.21 -17.19
C GLY A 236 -2.53 14.39 -18.45
N ARG A 237 -1.45 14.12 -19.19
CA ARG A 237 -1.52 13.37 -20.45
C ARG A 237 -0.39 12.34 -20.53
N PRO A 238 -0.68 11.16 -21.13
CA PRO A 238 0.39 10.25 -21.55
C PRO A 238 1.32 10.97 -22.54
N MET A 239 2.63 10.77 -22.35
CA MET A 239 3.67 11.36 -23.18
C MET A 239 4.33 10.28 -24.04
N PHE A 240 5.26 10.69 -24.90
CA PHE A 240 5.89 9.81 -25.89
C PHE A 240 6.51 8.53 -25.30
N GLY A 241 7.00 8.54 -24.08
CA GLY A 241 7.52 7.35 -23.38
C GLY A 241 6.45 6.30 -23.04
N ALA A 242 5.17 6.66 -23.10
CA ALA A 242 4.04 5.75 -22.85
C ALA A 242 3.56 5.01 -24.11
N PHE A 243 4.20 5.20 -25.29
CA PHE A 243 3.71 4.69 -26.55
C PHE A 243 4.76 3.92 -27.34
N GLY A 244 4.27 3.01 -28.18
CA GLY A 244 5.06 2.32 -29.21
C GLY A 244 6.27 1.57 -28.63
N LYS A 245 7.38 1.66 -29.32
CA LYS A 245 8.62 0.95 -28.98
C LYS A 245 9.30 1.45 -27.69
N ALA A 246 8.88 2.59 -27.13
CA ALA A 246 9.42 3.09 -25.86
C ALA A 246 9.00 2.25 -24.66
N LEU A 247 7.91 1.49 -24.74
CA LEU A 247 7.35 0.72 -23.63
C LEU A 247 8.23 -0.44 -23.20
N ALA A 248 8.77 -1.22 -24.16
CA ALA A 248 9.55 -2.42 -23.84
C ALA A 248 10.86 -2.08 -23.09
N PRO A 249 11.73 -1.16 -23.57
CA PRO A 249 12.98 -0.87 -22.88
C PRO A 249 12.82 -0.08 -21.56
N SER A 250 11.67 0.56 -21.33
CA SER A 250 11.40 1.29 -20.09
C SER A 250 10.89 0.41 -18.95
N CYS A 251 10.62 -0.88 -19.21
CA CYS A 251 10.01 -1.80 -18.26
C CYS A 251 10.84 -3.10 -18.14
N LEU A 252 10.72 -3.73 -16.96
CA LEU A 252 11.28 -5.06 -16.70
C LEU A 252 10.16 -6.08 -16.53
N THR A 253 10.47 -7.33 -16.80
CA THR A 253 9.65 -8.49 -16.42
C THR A 253 10.41 -9.24 -15.34
N PHE A 254 9.83 -9.38 -14.17
CA PHE A 254 10.43 -10.09 -13.06
C PHE A 254 10.00 -11.56 -13.08
N VAL A 255 10.95 -12.45 -12.94
CA VAL A 255 10.75 -13.91 -12.99
C VAL A 255 11.60 -14.58 -11.90
N SER A 256 11.36 -15.87 -11.64
CA SER A 256 12.27 -16.63 -10.78
C SER A 256 13.62 -16.87 -11.46
N GLU A 257 14.68 -17.11 -10.67
CA GLU A 257 15.98 -17.54 -11.20
C GLU A 257 15.86 -18.81 -12.07
N ALA A 258 15.04 -19.77 -11.63
CA ALA A 258 14.77 -20.98 -12.42
C ALA A 258 14.15 -20.69 -13.79
N ALA A 259 13.35 -19.65 -13.92
CA ALA A 259 12.79 -19.22 -15.20
C ALA A 259 13.86 -18.51 -16.06
N MET A 260 14.79 -17.77 -15.45
CA MET A 260 15.95 -17.23 -16.17
C MET A 260 16.83 -18.34 -16.73
N ASP A 261 17.15 -19.37 -15.93
CA ASP A 261 17.93 -20.53 -16.34
C ASP A 261 17.28 -21.29 -17.50
N ALA A 262 15.93 -21.29 -17.51
CA ALA A 262 15.14 -21.88 -18.59
C ALA A 262 15.02 -21.00 -19.84
N ASP A 263 15.65 -19.82 -19.88
CA ASP A 263 15.56 -18.86 -20.99
C ASP A 263 14.09 -18.48 -21.34
N ILE A 264 13.30 -18.21 -20.33
CA ILE A 264 11.86 -17.93 -20.46
C ILE A 264 11.58 -16.73 -21.37
N GLN A 265 12.48 -15.75 -21.39
CA GLN A 265 12.33 -14.56 -22.24
C GLN A 265 12.26 -14.96 -23.71
N ARG A 266 13.18 -15.84 -24.18
CA ARG A 266 13.19 -16.32 -25.55
C ARG A 266 12.05 -17.29 -25.85
N GLN A 267 11.75 -18.20 -24.90
CA GLN A 267 10.68 -19.18 -25.08
C GLN A 267 9.31 -18.54 -25.29
N LEU A 268 9.03 -17.42 -24.58
CA LEU A 268 7.75 -16.70 -24.66
C LEU A 268 7.79 -15.49 -25.60
N GLY A 269 8.94 -15.21 -26.24
CA GLY A 269 9.10 -14.05 -27.13
C GLY A 269 8.88 -12.71 -26.40
N LEU A 270 9.31 -12.61 -25.15
CA LEU A 270 9.12 -11.39 -24.36
C LEU A 270 10.03 -10.26 -24.85
N GLU A 271 9.45 -9.13 -25.18
CA GLU A 271 10.21 -7.94 -25.63
C GLU A 271 10.90 -7.21 -24.46
N ARG A 272 10.30 -7.29 -23.25
CA ARG A 272 10.87 -6.67 -22.05
C ARG A 272 12.02 -7.50 -21.52
N THR A 273 13.07 -6.83 -21.04
CA THR A 273 14.17 -7.50 -20.35
C THR A 273 13.68 -8.22 -19.10
N CYS A 274 14.01 -9.50 -18.98
CA CYS A 274 13.75 -10.26 -17.76
C CYS A 274 14.83 -10.03 -16.70
N ARG A 275 14.43 -10.03 -15.44
CA ARG A 275 15.31 -10.01 -14.27
C ARG A 275 14.82 -11.01 -13.24
N ALA A 276 15.75 -11.68 -12.58
CA ALA A 276 15.42 -12.60 -11.50
C ALA A 276 15.00 -11.82 -10.24
N VAL A 277 13.98 -12.33 -9.55
CA VAL A 277 13.69 -11.92 -8.17
C VAL A 277 14.66 -12.60 -7.23
N MET A 278 15.05 -11.93 -6.14
CA MET A 278 16.06 -12.42 -5.20
C MET A 278 15.71 -12.04 -3.76
N GLU A 279 16.17 -12.86 -2.81
CA GLU A 279 16.13 -12.59 -1.37
C GLU A 279 14.73 -12.53 -0.75
N THR A 280 13.70 -13.00 -1.45
CA THR A 280 12.32 -12.94 -0.95
C THR A 280 12.08 -13.81 0.28
N ARG A 281 12.91 -14.84 0.49
CA ARG A 281 12.80 -15.77 1.62
C ARG A 281 13.59 -15.37 2.86
N SER A 282 14.53 -14.45 2.69
CA SER A 282 15.39 -13.95 3.77
C SER A 282 14.94 -12.60 4.30
N VAL A 283 14.08 -11.89 3.60
CA VAL A 283 13.56 -10.61 4.06
C VAL A 283 12.57 -10.82 5.21
N GLY A 284 12.81 -10.16 6.32
CA GLY A 284 11.86 -10.07 7.42
C GLY A 284 11.44 -8.62 7.62
N LYS A 285 10.54 -8.40 8.56
CA LYS A 285 10.01 -7.07 8.85
C LYS A 285 11.11 -6.07 9.25
N SER A 286 12.17 -6.54 9.93
CA SER A 286 13.35 -5.72 10.29
C SER A 286 14.09 -5.14 9.07
N GLY A 287 13.98 -5.75 7.91
CA GLY A 287 14.56 -5.24 6.66
C GLY A 287 13.76 -4.13 5.99
N LEU A 288 12.49 -3.94 6.38
CA LEU A 288 11.60 -2.95 5.77
C LEU A 288 11.92 -1.54 6.27
N LYS A 289 12.09 -0.63 5.34
CA LYS A 289 12.58 0.73 5.63
C LYS A 289 11.52 1.56 6.35
N LEU A 290 11.89 2.07 7.54
CA LEU A 290 11.07 2.96 8.38
C LEU A 290 9.71 2.37 8.83
N ASN A 291 9.50 1.07 8.60
CA ASN A 291 8.24 0.37 8.84
C ASN A 291 8.49 -1.04 9.38
N SER A 292 9.36 -1.13 10.38
CA SER A 292 9.79 -2.38 11.01
C SER A 292 9.28 -2.56 12.44
N ALA A 293 8.34 -1.73 12.88
CA ALA A 293 7.80 -1.83 14.23
C ALA A 293 7.06 -3.16 14.43
N LEU A 294 7.27 -3.76 15.61
CA LEU A 294 6.71 -5.05 16.01
C LEU A 294 5.94 -4.91 17.33
N PRO A 295 4.83 -4.13 17.35
CA PRO A 295 4.03 -4.03 18.56
C PRO A 295 3.37 -5.36 18.88
N GLU A 296 3.17 -5.64 20.15
CA GLU A 296 2.29 -6.71 20.60
C GLU A 296 0.84 -6.26 20.39
N VAL A 297 0.21 -6.77 19.33
CA VAL A 297 -1.18 -6.38 18.99
C VAL A 297 -2.16 -7.39 19.57
N SER A 298 -3.16 -6.88 20.29
CA SER A 298 -4.30 -7.66 20.77
C SER A 298 -5.62 -7.01 20.37
N VAL A 299 -6.65 -7.83 20.25
CA VAL A 299 -8.01 -7.39 19.90
C VAL A 299 -8.97 -7.99 20.93
N ASP A 300 -9.78 -7.15 21.52
CA ASP A 300 -10.82 -7.60 22.44
C ASP A 300 -11.92 -8.33 21.65
N PRO A 301 -12.26 -9.57 22.00
CA PRO A 301 -13.21 -10.36 21.21
C PRO A 301 -14.68 -9.91 21.35
N GLN A 302 -14.99 -9.02 22.29
CA GLN A 302 -16.34 -8.53 22.53
C GLN A 302 -16.55 -7.12 22.01
N THR A 303 -15.57 -6.23 22.27
CA THR A 303 -15.66 -4.81 21.87
C THR A 303 -14.99 -4.52 20.55
N TYR A 304 -14.12 -5.45 20.07
CA TYR A 304 -13.26 -5.30 18.90
C TYR A 304 -12.21 -4.17 19.00
N GLU A 305 -12.02 -3.65 20.19
CA GLU A 305 -10.97 -2.68 20.46
C GLU A 305 -9.59 -3.29 20.22
N VAL A 306 -8.74 -2.53 19.55
CA VAL A 306 -7.38 -2.95 19.19
C VAL A 306 -6.40 -2.26 20.11
N PHE A 307 -5.48 -3.03 20.67
CA PHE A 307 -4.40 -2.55 21.52
C PHE A 307 -3.06 -2.85 20.89
N ALA A 308 -2.07 -1.97 21.08
CA ALA A 308 -0.68 -2.21 20.78
C ALA A 308 0.16 -1.93 22.03
N ASP A 309 0.96 -2.90 22.46
CA ASP A 309 1.77 -2.82 23.69
C ASP A 309 0.94 -2.39 24.92
N GLY A 310 -0.31 -2.83 24.97
CA GLY A 310 -1.28 -2.51 26.02
C GLY A 310 -1.97 -1.15 25.90
N GLU A 311 -1.65 -0.35 24.93
CA GLU A 311 -2.30 0.95 24.67
C GLU A 311 -3.45 0.80 23.66
N LEU A 312 -4.63 1.33 23.98
CA LEU A 312 -5.79 1.36 23.08
C LEU A 312 -5.52 2.22 21.85
N LEU A 313 -5.69 1.64 20.68
CA LEU A 313 -5.54 2.34 19.39
C LEU A 313 -6.88 2.86 18.90
N THR A 314 -7.14 4.12 19.16
CA THR A 314 -8.35 4.81 18.66
C THR A 314 -8.00 6.16 18.08
N CYS A 315 -8.72 6.58 17.04
CA CYS A 315 -8.61 7.90 16.46
C CYS A 315 -9.97 8.35 15.90
N GLU A 316 -10.14 9.67 15.81
CA GLU A 316 -11.37 10.24 15.27
C GLU A 316 -11.44 10.09 13.74
N PRO A 317 -12.63 9.88 13.16
CA PRO A 317 -12.81 9.94 11.72
C PRO A 317 -12.48 11.33 11.19
N ALA A 318 -11.80 11.41 10.06
CA ALA A 318 -11.52 12.68 9.42
C ALA A 318 -12.78 13.27 8.78
N GLU A 319 -13.01 14.56 8.98
CA GLU A 319 -14.09 15.30 8.35
C GLU A 319 -13.66 15.91 7.01
N VAL A 320 -12.37 16.22 6.89
CA VAL A 320 -11.78 16.86 5.71
C VAL A 320 -10.53 16.13 5.29
N LEU A 321 -10.47 15.76 4.02
CA LEU A 321 -9.28 15.22 3.38
C LEU A 321 -8.72 16.28 2.43
N PRO A 322 -7.51 16.82 2.68
CA PRO A 322 -6.95 17.87 1.85
C PRO A 322 -6.50 17.31 0.49
N LEU A 323 -6.72 18.10 -0.57
CA LEU A 323 -6.14 17.89 -1.91
C LEU A 323 -4.90 18.79 -2.14
N ALA A 324 -4.35 19.33 -1.09
CA ALA A 324 -3.08 20.06 -1.08
C ALA A 324 -2.27 19.67 0.13
N GLN A 325 -0.98 19.54 -0.03
CA GLN A 325 -0.10 19.15 1.06
C GLN A 325 0.11 20.26 2.08
N ARG A 326 0.13 19.86 3.34
CA ARG A 326 0.39 20.72 4.50
C ARG A 326 1.63 20.29 5.27
N TYR A 327 2.49 19.46 4.67
CA TYR A 327 3.74 19.05 5.25
C TYR A 327 4.83 20.09 5.03
N LEU A 328 5.74 20.18 5.98
CA LEU A 328 6.96 20.95 5.86
C LEU A 328 8.01 20.02 5.24
N LEU A 329 8.39 20.26 4.00
CA LEU A 329 9.31 19.40 3.24
C LEU A 329 10.80 19.79 3.40
N LEU A 330 11.11 20.77 4.24
CA LEU A 330 12.48 21.27 4.41
C LEU A 330 13.09 20.78 5.72
#